data_d2f3d7efef94113161e42eee81896cb4
#
_entry.id   d2f3d7efef94113161e42eee81896cb4
#
_cell.length_a   1.000
_cell.length_b   1.000
_cell.length_c   1.000
_cell.angle_alpha   90.00
_cell.angle_beta   90.00
_cell.angle_gamma   90.00
#
_symmetry.space_group_name_H-M   'P 1'
#
loop_
_entity.id
_entity.type
_entity.pdbx_description
1 polymer ?
#
loop_
_entity_poly.entity_id
_entity_poly.type
_entity_poly.pdbx_seq_one_letter_code
_entity_poly.pdbx_strand_id
1 'polypeptide(L)'
;MTDPASGNSGAEPRLHSKRLGRELAMQFLFQCDMRQEMPDMETWEVCRRQLCEEYALHDNRYTRKACDYAETLFTGVAVNRERIDETIRERSENWDFSRLSLVDRNIMRIAVFEMLFRPDVPPVVSINEAVEIAIDFSGERAGSFINGVLNGIKDTLARPPRESVEKL
;
A
#
# COMPACT_ATOMS: atom_id res chain seq x y z
N MET A 1 -19.61 -44.74 -25.01
CA MET A 1 -18.35 -44.21 -24.53
C MET A 1 -18.59 -42.73 -24.35
N THR A 2 -18.84 -42.36 -23.11
CA THR A 2 -19.09 -40.99 -22.69
C THR A 2 -17.83 -40.54 -21.97
N ASP A 3 -17.20 -39.54 -22.51
CA ASP A 3 -16.10 -38.85 -21.85
C ASP A 3 -16.67 -37.93 -20.75
N PRO A 4 -16.23 -38.05 -19.51
CA PRO A 4 -16.68 -37.17 -18.48
C PRO A 4 -15.64 -36.06 -18.22
N ALA A 5 -16.18 -34.91 -18.06
CA ALA A 5 -15.67 -33.87 -17.22
C ALA A 5 -14.58 -32.95 -17.76
N SER A 6 -15.02 -31.90 -18.39
CA SER A 6 -14.41 -30.62 -18.20
C SER A 6 -14.75 -30.13 -16.78
N GLY A 7 -13.91 -30.43 -15.83
CA GLY A 7 -13.92 -29.78 -14.52
C GLY A 7 -13.52 -28.29 -14.70
N ASN A 8 -14.52 -27.44 -14.75
CA ASN A 8 -14.34 -26.01 -14.61
C ASN A 8 -13.94 -25.76 -13.15
N SER A 9 -12.65 -25.87 -12.85
CA SER A 9 -12.10 -25.32 -11.61
C SER A 9 -12.21 -23.80 -11.73
N GLY A 10 -13.26 -23.24 -11.15
CA GLY A 10 -13.38 -21.82 -10.93
C GLY A 10 -12.20 -21.34 -10.09
N ALA A 11 -11.08 -21.04 -10.73
CA ALA A 11 -10.00 -20.35 -10.09
C ALA A 11 -10.54 -18.96 -9.73
N GLU A 12 -10.63 -18.67 -8.43
CA GLU A 12 -10.89 -17.31 -7.99
C GLU A 12 -9.92 -16.37 -8.70
N PRO A 13 -10.38 -15.20 -9.16
CA PRO A 13 -9.51 -14.26 -9.84
C PRO A 13 -8.37 -13.88 -8.91
N ARG A 14 -7.14 -14.24 -9.27
CA ARG A 14 -5.95 -13.89 -8.50
C ARG A 14 -5.77 -12.39 -8.49
N LEU A 15 -5.52 -11.83 -7.33
CA LEU A 15 -5.09 -10.45 -7.20
C LEU A 15 -3.85 -10.20 -8.07
N HIS A 16 -3.72 -9.01 -8.64
CA HIS A 16 -2.49 -8.61 -9.30
C HIS A 16 -1.32 -8.67 -8.31
N SER A 17 -0.13 -9.07 -8.74
CA SER A 17 1.02 -9.24 -7.84
C SER A 17 1.39 -7.96 -7.07
N LYS A 18 1.24 -6.79 -7.68
CA LYS A 18 1.45 -5.50 -6.99
C LYS A 18 0.40 -5.22 -5.93
N ARG A 19 -0.87 -5.58 -6.19
CA ARG A 19 -1.92 -5.47 -5.18
C ARG A 19 -1.62 -6.36 -3.97
N LEU A 20 -1.26 -7.61 -4.21
CA LEU A 20 -0.85 -8.51 -3.14
C LEU A 20 0.38 -7.97 -2.41
N GLY A 21 1.37 -7.47 -3.13
CA GLY A 21 2.56 -6.84 -2.54
C GLY A 21 2.22 -5.67 -1.61
N ARG A 22 1.26 -4.83 -1.98
CA ARG A 22 0.77 -3.74 -1.13
C ARG A 22 0.10 -4.25 0.15
N GLU A 23 -0.71 -5.28 0.04
CA GLU A 23 -1.36 -5.90 1.21
C GLU A 23 -0.34 -6.56 2.15
N LEU A 24 0.63 -7.28 1.62
CA LEU A 24 1.70 -7.89 2.41
C LEU A 24 2.55 -6.83 3.12
N ALA A 25 2.92 -5.76 2.42
CA ALA A 25 3.67 -4.65 3.00
C ALA A 25 2.89 -3.95 4.11
N MET A 26 1.62 -3.69 3.90
CA MET A 26 0.76 -3.06 4.92
C MET A 26 0.68 -3.91 6.18
N GLN A 27 0.49 -5.21 6.06
CA GLN A 27 0.40 -6.10 7.19
C GLN A 27 1.72 -6.22 7.95
N PHE A 28 2.84 -6.24 7.24
CA PHE A 28 4.15 -6.23 7.87
C PHE A 28 4.45 -4.93 8.61
N LEU A 29 4.18 -3.79 7.99
CA LEU A 29 4.31 -2.48 8.64
C LEU A 29 3.41 -2.36 9.87
N PHE A 30 2.18 -2.86 9.78
CA PHE A 30 1.26 -2.92 10.91
C PHE A 30 1.86 -3.73 12.07
N GLN A 31 2.41 -4.90 11.81
CA GLN A 31 3.05 -5.73 12.85
C GLN A 31 4.25 -5.02 13.49
N CYS A 32 5.07 -4.36 12.68
CA CYS A 32 6.20 -3.58 13.18
C CYS A 32 5.75 -2.42 14.08
N ASP A 33 4.72 -1.69 13.67
CA ASP A 33 4.17 -0.60 14.47
C ASP A 33 3.57 -1.10 15.81
N MET A 34 2.87 -2.22 15.78
CA MET A 34 2.33 -2.85 17.00
C MET A 34 3.43 -3.24 17.99
N ARG A 35 4.58 -3.67 17.50
CA ARG A 35 5.74 -4.03 18.32
C ARG A 35 6.65 -2.84 18.64
N GLN A 36 6.40 -1.68 18.04
CA GLN A 36 7.27 -0.49 18.12
C GLN A 36 8.71 -0.78 17.63
N GLU A 37 8.81 -1.58 16.59
CA GLU A 37 10.05 -2.00 15.95
C GLU A 37 10.15 -1.41 14.53
N MET A 38 11.38 -1.19 14.08
CA MET A 38 11.62 -0.83 12.68
C MET A 38 11.57 -2.05 11.78
N PRO A 39 11.06 -1.93 10.54
CA PRO A 39 11.11 -3.02 9.59
C PRO A 39 12.55 -3.47 9.30
N ASP A 40 12.81 -4.76 9.39
CA ASP A 40 14.08 -5.38 9.02
C ASP A 40 13.85 -6.69 8.26
N MET A 41 14.88 -7.18 7.57
CA MET A 41 14.75 -8.34 6.70
C MET A 41 14.61 -9.66 7.45
N GLU A 42 15.17 -9.78 8.65
CA GLU A 42 15.06 -10.98 9.48
C GLU A 42 13.60 -11.16 9.95
N THR A 43 13.02 -10.11 10.48
CA THR A 43 11.60 -10.09 10.90
C THR A 43 10.68 -10.27 9.69
N TRP A 44 11.03 -9.68 8.55
CA TRP A 44 10.26 -9.88 7.30
C TRP A 44 10.22 -11.33 6.86
N GLU A 45 11.34 -12.05 6.91
CA GLU A 45 11.38 -13.47 6.51
C GLU A 45 10.43 -14.35 7.34
N VAL A 46 10.31 -14.06 8.62
CA VAL A 46 9.36 -14.75 9.51
C VAL A 46 7.92 -14.37 9.16
N CYS A 47 7.65 -13.07 9.05
CA CYS A 47 6.33 -12.55 8.71
C CYS A 47 5.85 -13.04 7.33
N ARG A 48 6.74 -13.02 6.35
CA ARG A 48 6.46 -13.48 4.98
C ARG A 48 5.99 -14.93 4.95
N ARG A 49 6.62 -15.81 5.69
CA ARG A 49 6.20 -17.23 5.79
C ARG A 49 4.79 -17.34 6.36
N GLN A 50 4.49 -16.62 7.43
CA GLN A 50 3.15 -16.62 8.03
C GLN A 50 2.10 -16.09 7.06
N LEU A 51 2.38 -14.98 6.40
CA LEU A 51 1.46 -14.38 5.43
C LEU A 51 1.23 -15.29 4.21
N CYS A 52 2.27 -15.96 3.73
CA CYS A 52 2.12 -16.92 2.64
C CYS A 52 1.22 -18.10 3.03
N GLU A 53 1.29 -18.56 4.27
CA GLU A 53 0.39 -19.61 4.79
C GLU A 53 -1.05 -19.07 4.90
N GLU A 54 -1.27 -17.89 5.47
CA GLU A 54 -2.59 -17.27 5.61
C GLU A 54 -3.29 -17.03 4.28
N TYR A 55 -2.54 -16.57 3.29
CA TYR A 55 -3.04 -16.35 1.93
C TYR A 55 -3.05 -17.61 1.05
N ALA A 56 -2.65 -18.77 1.59
CA ALA A 56 -2.50 -20.01 0.85
C ALA A 56 -1.65 -19.86 -0.44
N LEU A 57 -0.56 -19.08 -0.34
CA LEU A 57 0.34 -18.80 -1.45
C LEU A 57 1.36 -19.92 -1.62
N HIS A 58 1.54 -20.32 -2.88
CA HIS A 58 2.57 -21.27 -3.27
C HIS A 58 3.85 -20.54 -3.69
N ASP A 59 5.01 -21.18 -3.54
CA ASP A 59 6.25 -20.68 -4.10
C ASP A 59 6.23 -20.74 -5.63
N ASN A 60 5.93 -19.61 -6.23
CA ASN A 60 5.88 -19.43 -7.68
C ASN A 60 6.27 -17.99 -8.05
N ARG A 61 6.36 -17.72 -9.35
CA ARG A 61 6.75 -16.40 -9.85
C ARG A 61 5.82 -15.28 -9.36
N TYR A 62 4.52 -15.54 -9.28
CA TYR A 62 3.54 -14.56 -8.80
C TYR A 62 3.80 -14.17 -7.35
N THR A 63 3.96 -15.14 -6.47
CA THR A 63 4.25 -14.91 -5.04
C THR A 63 5.59 -14.20 -4.84
N ARG A 64 6.64 -14.61 -5.57
CA ARG A 64 7.94 -13.94 -5.50
C ARG A 64 7.86 -12.48 -5.93
N LYS A 65 7.16 -12.17 -7.01
CA LYS A 65 6.95 -10.79 -7.45
C LYS A 65 6.20 -9.96 -6.42
N ALA A 66 5.18 -10.52 -5.80
CA ALA A 66 4.43 -9.84 -4.75
C ALA A 66 5.30 -9.54 -3.53
N CYS A 67 6.09 -10.51 -3.08
CA CYS A 67 7.02 -10.34 -1.96
C CYS A 67 8.12 -9.33 -2.26
N ASP A 68 8.71 -9.35 -3.46
CA ASP A 68 9.72 -8.38 -3.89
C ASP A 68 9.15 -6.96 -3.90
N TYR A 69 7.92 -6.81 -4.38
CA TYR A 69 7.25 -5.51 -4.36
C TYR A 69 6.93 -5.05 -2.93
N ALA A 70 6.51 -5.95 -2.06
CA ALA A 70 6.31 -5.66 -0.64
C ALA A 70 7.60 -5.15 0.01
N GLU A 71 8.74 -5.77 -0.26
CA GLU A 71 10.04 -5.33 0.24
C GLU A 71 10.40 -3.93 -0.23
N THR A 72 10.18 -3.62 -1.51
CA THR A 72 10.35 -2.27 -2.04
C THR A 72 9.50 -1.26 -1.28
N LEU A 73 8.24 -1.58 -1.02
CA LEU A 73 7.30 -0.69 -0.35
C LEU A 73 7.65 -0.46 1.11
N PHE A 74 7.83 -1.50 1.91
CA PHE A 74 8.09 -1.29 3.33
C PHE A 74 9.47 -0.68 3.60
N THR A 75 10.47 -1.02 2.80
CA THR A 75 11.78 -0.40 2.89
C THR A 75 11.70 1.10 2.54
N GLY A 76 11.02 1.43 1.46
CA GLY A 76 10.81 2.81 1.05
C GLY A 76 10.03 3.64 2.06
N VAL A 77 8.99 3.08 2.64
CA VAL A 77 8.23 3.71 3.72
C VAL A 77 9.11 3.93 4.96
N ALA A 78 9.89 2.95 5.36
CA ALA A 78 10.76 3.06 6.53
C ALA A 78 11.82 4.16 6.36
N VAL A 79 12.47 4.20 5.21
CA VAL A 79 13.52 5.19 4.89
C VAL A 79 12.96 6.62 4.80
N ASN A 80 11.74 6.78 4.29
CA ASN A 80 11.12 8.08 4.03
C ASN A 80 9.98 8.41 5.00
N ARG A 81 9.89 7.72 6.12
CA ARG A 81 8.75 7.77 7.03
C ARG A 81 8.38 9.17 7.50
N GLU A 82 9.37 9.95 7.90
CA GLU A 82 9.15 11.31 8.39
C GLU A 82 8.51 12.20 7.33
N ARG A 83 9.03 12.20 6.12
CA ARG A 83 8.48 12.97 5.00
C ARG A 83 7.10 12.49 4.59
N ILE A 84 6.88 11.17 4.58
CA ILE A 84 5.59 10.57 4.25
C ILE A 84 4.54 10.98 5.28
N ASP A 85 4.83 10.82 6.55
CA ASP A 85 3.91 11.16 7.65
C ASP A 85 3.60 12.65 7.69
N GLU A 86 4.58 13.51 7.45
CA GLU A 86 4.39 14.96 7.34
C GLU A 86 3.43 15.30 6.17
N THR A 87 3.64 14.69 5.01
CA THR A 87 2.76 14.88 3.84
C THR A 87 1.31 14.50 4.15
N ILE A 88 1.10 13.41 4.87
CA ILE A 88 -0.24 12.96 5.28
C ILE A 88 -0.84 13.95 6.27
N ARG A 89 -0.10 14.40 7.28
CA ARG A 89 -0.56 15.35 8.30
C ARG A 89 -0.99 16.68 7.71
N GLU A 90 -0.26 17.20 6.75
CA GLU A 90 -0.58 18.45 6.07
C GLU A 90 -1.94 18.42 5.34
N ARG A 91 -2.39 17.24 4.92
CA ARG A 91 -3.66 17.05 4.21
C ARG A 91 -4.79 16.49 5.05
N SER A 92 -4.52 16.16 6.29
CA SER A 92 -5.48 15.66 7.26
C SER A 92 -5.71 16.64 8.41
N GLU A 93 -5.75 17.92 8.14
CA GLU A 93 -5.81 19.03 9.12
C GLU A 93 -6.94 18.89 10.15
N ASN A 94 -8.07 18.32 9.76
CA ASN A 94 -9.21 18.11 10.64
C ASN A 94 -9.15 16.79 11.42
N TRP A 95 -8.09 16.01 11.26
CA TRP A 95 -7.94 14.69 11.85
C TRP A 95 -6.59 14.57 12.56
N ASP A 96 -6.63 14.10 13.79
CA ASP A 96 -5.40 13.75 14.48
C ASP A 96 -4.83 12.47 13.90
N PHE A 97 -3.66 12.56 13.27
CA PHE A 97 -2.95 11.42 12.68
C PHE A 97 -2.76 10.27 13.69
N SER A 98 -2.54 10.60 14.97
CA SER A 98 -2.37 9.60 16.02
C SER A 98 -3.62 8.79 16.32
N ARG A 99 -4.81 9.29 15.95
CA ARG A 99 -6.11 8.61 16.13
C ARG A 99 -6.48 7.71 14.97
N LEU A 100 -5.79 7.81 13.85
CA LEU A 100 -5.99 6.89 12.74
C LEU A 100 -5.54 5.48 13.14
N SER A 101 -6.26 4.47 12.67
CA SER A 101 -5.83 3.08 12.88
C SER A 101 -4.45 2.85 12.26
N LEU A 102 -3.69 1.92 12.83
CA LEU A 102 -2.39 1.55 12.26
C LEU A 102 -2.52 0.94 10.87
N VAL A 103 -3.63 0.26 10.58
CA VAL A 103 -3.95 -0.26 9.25
C VAL A 103 -4.09 0.89 8.25
N ASP A 104 -4.95 1.86 8.55
CA ASP A 104 -5.22 2.99 7.66
C ASP A 104 -3.98 3.87 7.46
N ARG A 105 -3.21 4.11 8.53
CA ARG A 105 -1.93 4.81 8.44
C ARG A 105 -0.97 4.14 7.44
N ASN A 106 -0.80 2.84 7.56
CA ASN A 106 0.14 2.12 6.72
C ASN A 106 -0.34 2.00 5.28
N ILE A 107 -1.64 1.89 5.05
CA ILE A 107 -2.22 1.99 3.70
C ILE A 107 -1.87 3.33 3.06
N MET A 108 -2.08 4.43 3.77
CA MET A 108 -1.75 5.77 3.26
C MET A 108 -0.25 5.97 3.09
N ARG A 109 0.58 5.47 4.00
CA ARG A 109 2.05 5.54 3.87
C ARG A 109 2.54 4.87 2.61
N ILE A 110 2.02 3.70 2.28
CA ILE A 110 2.37 2.98 1.05
C ILE A 110 1.97 3.78 -0.19
N ALA A 111 0.74 4.29 -0.22
CA ALA A 111 0.27 5.08 -1.35
C ALA A 111 1.07 6.38 -1.54
N VAL A 112 1.37 7.07 -0.47
CA VAL A 112 2.18 8.30 -0.50
C VAL A 112 3.62 8.01 -0.93
N PHE A 113 4.20 6.91 -0.45
CA PHE A 113 5.50 6.46 -0.94
C PHE A 113 5.50 6.26 -2.45
N GLU A 114 4.52 5.55 -2.99
CA GLU A 114 4.40 5.35 -4.43
C GLU A 114 4.25 6.68 -5.19
N MET A 115 3.40 7.57 -4.71
CA MET A 115 3.17 8.88 -5.35
C MET A 115 4.41 9.77 -5.36
N LEU A 116 5.22 9.74 -4.30
CA LEU A 116 6.39 10.60 -4.16
C LEU A 116 7.66 10.00 -4.81
N PHE A 117 7.82 8.69 -4.77
CA PHE A 117 9.08 8.03 -5.08
C PHE A 117 9.02 6.97 -6.19
N ARG A 118 7.83 6.64 -6.66
CA ARG A 118 7.63 5.63 -7.73
C ARG A 118 6.93 6.26 -8.95
N PRO A 119 7.69 6.95 -9.83
CA PRO A 119 7.12 7.59 -11.02
C PRO A 119 6.54 6.59 -12.03
N ASP A 120 6.93 5.32 -11.95
CA ASP A 120 6.37 4.22 -12.74
C ASP A 120 4.94 3.82 -12.33
N VAL A 121 4.47 4.26 -11.15
CA VAL A 121 3.10 4.03 -10.68
C VAL A 121 2.30 5.34 -10.75
N PRO A 122 1.30 5.42 -11.63
CA PRO A 122 0.45 6.62 -11.69
C PRO A 122 -0.25 6.86 -10.34
N PRO A 123 -0.33 8.12 -9.86
CA PRO A 123 -0.98 8.43 -8.58
C PRO A 123 -2.42 7.92 -8.47
N VAL A 124 -3.18 7.95 -9.56
CA VAL A 124 -4.56 7.42 -9.59
C VAL A 124 -4.59 5.92 -9.27
N VAL A 125 -3.60 5.16 -9.74
CA VAL A 125 -3.50 3.73 -9.44
C VAL A 125 -3.21 3.51 -7.95
N SER A 126 -2.24 4.24 -7.39
CA SER A 126 -1.93 4.15 -5.95
C SER A 126 -3.12 4.48 -5.07
N ILE A 127 -3.89 5.50 -5.43
CA ILE A 127 -5.10 5.90 -4.70
C ILE A 127 -6.17 4.83 -4.79
N ASN A 128 -6.50 4.35 -5.98
CA ASN A 128 -7.53 3.32 -6.17
C ASN A 128 -7.19 2.03 -5.41
N GLU A 129 -5.95 1.60 -5.48
CA GLU A 129 -5.48 0.43 -4.74
C GLU A 129 -5.56 0.62 -3.22
N ALA A 130 -5.15 1.77 -2.73
CA ALA A 130 -5.25 2.10 -1.30
C ALA A 130 -6.70 2.12 -0.81
N VAL A 131 -7.61 2.71 -1.57
CA VAL A 131 -9.05 2.76 -1.24
C VAL A 131 -9.65 1.36 -1.18
N GLU A 132 -9.37 0.51 -2.15
CA GLU A 132 -9.87 -0.86 -2.18
C GLU A 132 -9.32 -1.70 -1.01
N ILE A 133 -8.04 -1.57 -0.69
CA ILE A 133 -7.44 -2.24 0.48
C ILE A 133 -8.11 -1.73 1.77
N ALA A 134 -8.31 -0.43 1.89
CA ALA A 134 -8.96 0.15 3.06
C ALA A 134 -10.41 -0.35 3.23
N ILE A 135 -11.16 -0.47 2.15
CA ILE A 135 -12.52 -1.03 2.19
C ILE A 135 -12.49 -2.48 2.69
N ASP A 136 -11.57 -3.29 2.17
CA ASP A 136 -11.46 -4.70 2.54
C ASP A 136 -11.05 -4.91 4.00
N PHE A 137 -10.15 -4.09 4.52
CA PHE A 137 -9.60 -4.25 5.88
C PHE A 137 -10.29 -3.41 6.95
N SER A 138 -10.84 -2.25 6.60
CA SER A 138 -11.40 -1.28 7.55
C SER A 138 -12.83 -0.82 7.24
N GLY A 139 -13.34 -1.11 6.05
CA GLY A 139 -14.68 -0.75 5.59
C GLY A 139 -14.75 0.53 4.75
N GLU A 140 -15.95 0.80 4.23
CA GLU A 140 -16.18 1.88 3.25
C GLU A 140 -15.85 3.28 3.80
N ARG A 141 -16.06 3.49 5.08
CA ARG A 141 -15.78 4.77 5.76
C ARG A 141 -14.29 5.13 5.70
N ALA A 142 -13.45 4.15 5.98
CA ALA A 142 -11.99 4.30 5.87
C ALA A 142 -11.58 4.56 4.42
N GLY A 143 -12.14 3.82 3.47
CA GLY A 143 -11.89 4.02 2.05
C GLY A 143 -12.24 5.42 1.58
N SER A 144 -13.38 5.96 1.98
CA SER A 144 -13.83 7.32 1.65
C SER A 144 -12.88 8.39 2.22
N PHE A 145 -12.48 8.24 3.47
CA PHE A 145 -11.52 9.13 4.13
C PHE A 145 -10.15 9.13 3.43
N ILE A 146 -9.61 7.95 3.19
CA ILE A 146 -8.32 7.77 2.51
C ILE A 146 -8.36 8.36 1.09
N ASN A 147 -9.46 8.14 0.37
CA ASN A 147 -9.64 8.71 -0.96
C ASN A 147 -9.54 10.24 -0.93
N GLY A 148 -10.18 10.90 0.03
CA GLY A 148 -10.14 12.35 0.18
C GLY A 148 -8.73 12.87 0.47
N VAL A 149 -8.03 12.27 1.42
CA VAL A 149 -6.66 12.67 1.78
C VAL A 149 -5.69 12.47 0.62
N LEU A 150 -5.70 11.30 -0.01
CA LEU A 150 -4.77 10.98 -1.09
C LEU A 150 -5.02 11.80 -2.37
N ASN A 151 -6.27 12.11 -2.69
CA ASN A 151 -6.58 13.03 -3.80
C ASN A 151 -6.08 14.44 -3.52
N GLY A 152 -6.19 14.91 -2.29
CA GLY A 152 -5.62 16.19 -1.87
C GLY A 152 -4.10 16.25 -2.06
N ILE A 153 -3.40 15.18 -1.73
CA ILE A 153 -1.96 15.05 -1.96
C ILE A 153 -1.64 15.03 -3.46
N LYS A 154 -2.37 14.24 -4.24
CA LYS A 154 -2.21 14.16 -5.69
C LYS A 154 -2.34 15.54 -6.35
N ASP A 155 -3.32 16.32 -5.98
CA ASP A 155 -3.56 17.65 -6.53
C ASP A 155 -2.40 18.61 -6.26
N THR A 156 -1.72 18.43 -5.14
CA THR A 156 -0.50 19.19 -4.81
C THR A 156 0.66 18.84 -5.74
N LEU A 157 0.83 17.55 -6.06
CA LEU A 157 1.89 17.06 -6.95
C LEU A 157 1.67 17.47 -8.41
N ALA A 158 0.41 17.62 -8.83
CA ALA A 158 0.05 18.00 -10.20
C ALA A 158 0.29 19.50 -10.50
N ARG A 159 0.54 20.34 -9.49
CA ARG A 159 0.89 21.74 -9.69
C ARG A 159 2.37 21.86 -10.00
N PRO A 160 2.77 22.30 -11.20
CA PRO A 160 4.16 22.64 -11.44
C PRO A 160 4.59 23.71 -10.42
N PRO A 161 5.86 23.69 -9.97
CA PRO A 161 6.37 24.77 -9.15
C PRO A 161 6.11 26.08 -9.89
N ARG A 162 5.54 27.07 -9.21
CA ARG A 162 5.40 28.42 -9.77
C ARG A 162 6.80 28.87 -10.14
N GLU A 163 7.09 28.96 -11.42
CA GLU A 163 8.23 29.70 -11.88
C GLU A 163 8.07 31.10 -11.30
N SER A 164 9.02 31.48 -10.47
CA SER A 164 9.17 32.88 -10.08
C SER A 164 9.47 33.64 -11.37
N VAL A 165 8.46 34.31 -11.90
CA VAL A 165 8.68 35.29 -12.97
C VAL A 165 9.48 36.39 -12.31
N GLU A 166 10.80 36.32 -12.46
CA GLU A 166 11.64 37.47 -12.23
C GLU A 166 11.15 38.57 -13.22
N LYS A 167 10.50 39.56 -12.66
CA LYS A 167 10.24 40.80 -13.40
C LYS A 167 11.58 41.46 -13.67
N LEU A 168 11.97 41.41 -14.92
CA LEU A 168 12.94 42.36 -15.44
C LEU A 168 12.38 43.79 -15.42
#